data_a2e0029ffc584faf645e63e6552602a4
#
_entry.id   a2e0029ffc584faf645e63e6552602a4
#
_cell.length_a   1.000
_cell.length_b   1.000
_cell.length_c   1.000
_cell.angle_alpha   90.00
_cell.angle_beta   90.00
_cell.angle_gamma   90.00
#
_symmetry.space_group_name_H-M   'P 1'
#
loop_
_entity.id
_entity.type
_entity.pdbx_description
1 polymer ?
#
loop_
_entity_poly.entity_id
_entity_poly.type
_entity_poly.pdbx_seq_one_letter_code
_entity_poly.pdbx_strand_id
1 'polypeptide(L)'
;MLFATVEEAAELYRRGELVIIVDDEDRENEGDLCIAADHVTPAAINFMARYGRGLICLALTEERCRELDLPLMVENNTSNYGTAFTVSVEARGRVTTGISAFDRSETVRVAIDPKTKPADLLRPGHVFPLRAKKGGVLKRAGQTEASVDLAAIAGMTPAAVICEIMNEDGSMARLPDLREFAVQHNLKILSVADLINYRMQHEKHVHCLASPRIPTDYGEFRVHAYKSDITGEEHVAMVMGEIGEDDDVLVRVHSSCLTGDVFHSHRCDCGEQLDRAFELIAKEGKGVVLYLLQEGRGIGLVNKLKAYELQEQGHDTIEANEKLGFAPDIRDYGTGSQILRDLGVRKIRLMTNNPAKYVAIEGFGLTIVERVPLEIAPSSETRKYLEAKKKKLGHILELV
;
A
#
# COMPACT_ATOMS: atom_id res chain seq x y z
N MET A 1 8.19 -7.25 -23.44
CA MET A 1 7.80 -5.96 -22.82
C MET A 1 8.94 -5.49 -21.91
N LEU A 2 9.09 -4.18 -21.69
CA LEU A 2 10.13 -3.59 -20.86
C LEU A 2 9.81 -3.74 -19.35
N PHE A 3 8.53 -3.59 -19.01
CA PHE A 3 8.03 -3.83 -17.66
C PHE A 3 7.84 -5.33 -17.42
N ALA A 4 8.31 -5.79 -16.27
CA ALA A 4 8.13 -7.16 -15.79
C ALA A 4 6.88 -7.26 -14.93
N THR A 5 6.23 -8.43 -14.93
CA THR A 5 5.31 -8.79 -13.84
C THR A 5 6.11 -9.09 -12.57
N VAL A 6 5.43 -9.18 -11.42
CA VAL A 6 6.11 -9.52 -10.15
C VAL A 6 6.74 -10.92 -10.21
N GLU A 7 6.06 -11.88 -10.84
CA GLU A 7 6.57 -13.23 -11.03
C GLU A 7 7.80 -13.26 -11.93
N GLU A 8 7.79 -12.49 -13.03
CA GLU A 8 8.95 -12.34 -13.92
C GLU A 8 10.14 -11.71 -13.18
N ALA A 9 9.90 -10.66 -12.39
CA ALA A 9 10.92 -10.00 -11.59
C ALA A 9 11.49 -10.93 -10.49
N ALA A 10 10.63 -11.72 -9.83
CA ALA A 10 11.06 -12.72 -8.85
C ALA A 10 11.92 -13.81 -9.51
N GLU A 11 11.62 -14.22 -10.74
CA GLU A 11 12.43 -15.19 -11.47
C GLU A 11 13.81 -14.58 -11.86
N LEU A 12 13.87 -13.31 -12.24
CA LEU A 12 15.14 -12.59 -12.47
C LEU A 12 15.99 -12.57 -11.18
N TYR A 13 15.40 -12.31 -10.03
CA TYR A 13 16.08 -12.36 -8.73
C TYR A 13 16.65 -13.76 -8.44
N ARG A 14 15.89 -14.83 -8.68
CA ARG A 14 16.39 -16.24 -8.52
C ARG A 14 17.58 -16.54 -9.40
N ARG A 15 17.64 -15.92 -10.59
CA ARG A 15 18.77 -16.09 -11.51
C ARG A 15 19.95 -15.16 -11.23
N GLY A 16 19.83 -14.29 -10.23
CA GLY A 16 20.86 -13.32 -9.88
C GLY A 16 20.99 -12.16 -10.88
N GLU A 17 19.91 -11.83 -11.56
CA GLU A 17 19.84 -10.73 -12.50
C GLU A 17 19.38 -9.45 -11.81
N LEU A 18 19.85 -8.30 -12.31
CA LEU A 18 19.43 -6.98 -11.85
C LEU A 18 18.04 -6.64 -12.39
N VAL A 19 17.23 -5.99 -11.55
CA VAL A 19 15.93 -5.42 -11.90
C VAL A 19 15.95 -3.93 -11.53
N ILE A 20 15.33 -3.09 -12.33
CA ILE A 20 15.07 -1.70 -11.96
C ILE A 20 13.74 -1.63 -11.23
N ILE A 21 13.72 -1.12 -10.00
CA ILE A 21 12.48 -0.88 -9.25
C ILE A 21 12.20 0.62 -9.25
N VAL A 22 11.01 1.01 -9.72
CA VAL A 22 10.57 2.42 -9.80
C VAL A 22 9.41 2.67 -8.84
N ASP A 23 9.46 3.81 -8.14
CA ASP A 23 8.36 4.27 -7.30
C ASP A 23 7.42 5.24 -8.04
N ASP A 24 6.46 5.79 -7.32
CA ASP A 24 5.42 6.67 -7.86
C ASP A 24 5.97 8.06 -8.19
N GLU A 25 5.39 8.71 -9.23
CA GLU A 25 5.73 10.07 -9.64
C GLU A 25 5.48 11.10 -8.52
N ASP A 26 4.48 10.85 -7.67
CA ASP A 26 4.14 11.71 -6.52
C ASP A 26 5.02 11.45 -5.29
N ARG A 27 5.97 10.48 -5.35
CA ARG A 27 6.90 10.16 -4.25
C ARG A 27 8.31 10.69 -4.55
N GLU A 28 9.30 9.83 -4.77
CA GLU A 28 10.67 10.22 -5.16
C GLU A 28 10.78 10.35 -6.68
N ASN A 29 9.94 9.59 -7.41
CA ASN A 29 9.95 9.47 -8.87
C ASN A 29 11.33 9.05 -9.39
N GLU A 30 11.89 8.01 -8.76
CA GLU A 30 13.23 7.51 -9.03
C GLU A 30 13.21 6.02 -9.37
N GLY A 31 14.35 5.52 -9.84
CA GLY A 31 14.54 4.10 -10.10
C GLY A 31 15.87 3.62 -9.55
N ASP A 32 15.83 2.48 -8.87
CA ASP A 32 17.00 1.82 -8.31
C ASP A 32 17.34 0.56 -9.10
N LEU A 33 18.64 0.32 -9.34
CA LEU A 33 19.16 -0.99 -9.67
C LEU A 33 19.08 -1.87 -8.42
N CYS A 34 18.39 -2.99 -8.50
CA CYS A 34 18.17 -3.90 -7.40
C CYS A 34 18.60 -5.32 -7.75
N ILE A 35 19.22 -6.01 -6.80
CA ILE A 35 19.56 -7.45 -6.90
C ILE A 35 19.35 -8.11 -5.55
N ALA A 36 18.86 -9.36 -5.54
CA ALA A 36 18.78 -10.14 -4.31
C ALA A 36 20.17 -10.27 -3.68
N ALA A 37 20.29 -10.04 -2.36
CA ALA A 37 21.58 -10.01 -1.69
C ALA A 37 22.29 -11.37 -1.73
N ASP A 38 21.55 -12.48 -1.84
CA ASP A 38 22.11 -13.85 -2.02
C ASP A 38 22.98 -13.98 -3.27
N HIS A 39 22.67 -13.22 -4.31
CA HIS A 39 23.36 -13.23 -5.60
C HIS A 39 24.32 -12.05 -5.81
N VAL A 40 24.60 -11.28 -4.77
CA VAL A 40 25.55 -10.16 -4.90
C VAL A 40 26.93 -10.65 -5.31
N THR A 41 27.51 -10.01 -6.31
CA THR A 41 28.86 -10.28 -6.82
C THR A 41 29.68 -8.99 -6.95
N PRO A 42 31.02 -9.05 -6.97
CA PRO A 42 31.82 -7.88 -7.30
C PRO A 42 31.43 -7.24 -8.65
N ALA A 43 31.01 -8.04 -9.63
CA ALA A 43 30.56 -7.55 -10.93
C ALA A 43 29.26 -6.75 -10.82
N ALA A 44 28.27 -7.22 -10.02
CA ALA A 44 27.02 -6.50 -9.76
C ALA A 44 27.29 -5.16 -9.04
N ILE A 45 28.10 -5.17 -7.99
CA ILE A 45 28.51 -3.94 -7.28
C ILE A 45 29.22 -2.95 -8.22
N ASN A 46 30.13 -3.46 -9.06
CA ASN A 46 30.83 -2.62 -10.03
C ASN A 46 29.89 -2.05 -11.09
N PHE A 47 28.88 -2.84 -11.53
CA PHE A 47 27.85 -2.37 -12.45
C PHE A 47 27.04 -1.24 -11.83
N MET A 48 26.56 -1.40 -10.60
CA MET A 48 25.83 -0.37 -9.84
C MET A 48 26.67 0.90 -9.69
N ALA A 49 27.93 0.77 -9.25
CA ALA A 49 28.83 1.92 -9.07
C ALA A 49 29.12 2.67 -10.38
N ARG A 50 29.28 1.93 -11.49
CA ARG A 50 29.64 2.51 -12.79
C ARG A 50 28.46 3.13 -13.52
N TYR A 51 27.33 2.45 -13.52
CA TYR A 51 26.18 2.81 -14.35
C TYR A 51 25.02 3.39 -13.54
N GLY A 52 24.78 2.91 -12.32
CA GLY A 52 23.81 3.51 -11.40
C GLY A 52 24.30 4.85 -10.87
N ARG A 53 25.55 4.91 -10.40
CA ARG A 53 26.23 6.10 -9.85
C ARG A 53 25.67 6.58 -8.50
N GLY A 54 24.61 5.95 -8.00
CA GLY A 54 23.98 6.23 -6.72
C GLY A 54 24.72 5.65 -5.52
N LEU A 55 24.13 5.74 -4.37
CA LEU A 55 24.64 5.15 -3.14
C LEU A 55 24.30 3.66 -3.08
N ILE A 56 25.29 2.78 -3.07
CA ILE A 56 25.06 1.35 -2.94
C ILE A 56 24.69 1.03 -1.50
N CYS A 57 23.43 0.62 -1.30
CA CYS A 57 22.84 0.31 -0.01
C CYS A 57 22.43 -1.17 0.10
N LEU A 58 22.39 -1.67 1.33
CA LEU A 58 21.91 -3.01 1.65
C LEU A 58 20.55 -2.92 2.36
N ALA A 59 19.46 -3.18 1.66
CA ALA A 59 18.13 -3.26 2.25
C ALA A 59 18.00 -4.56 3.07
N LEU A 60 17.62 -4.43 4.35
CA LEU A 60 17.45 -5.53 5.31
C LEU A 60 16.12 -5.41 6.02
N THR A 61 15.58 -6.53 6.50
CA THR A 61 14.42 -6.51 7.39
C THR A 61 14.76 -5.86 8.74
N GLU A 62 13.75 -5.39 9.45
CA GLU A 62 13.91 -4.85 10.81
C GLU A 62 14.47 -5.91 11.77
N GLU A 63 14.04 -7.17 11.63
CA GLU A 63 14.51 -8.31 12.40
C GLU A 63 16.00 -8.52 12.19
N ARG A 64 16.45 -8.52 10.93
CA ARG A 64 17.87 -8.71 10.61
C ARG A 64 18.74 -7.57 11.12
N CYS A 65 18.27 -6.33 11.00
CA CYS A 65 18.98 -5.18 11.58
C CYS A 65 19.14 -5.31 13.10
N ARG A 66 18.11 -5.81 13.81
CA ARG A 66 18.16 -6.04 15.24
C ARG A 66 19.12 -7.18 15.62
N GLU A 67 19.10 -8.32 14.91
CA GLU A 67 20.02 -9.44 15.11
C GLU A 67 21.48 -9.01 14.95
N LEU A 68 21.77 -8.13 14.02
CA LEU A 68 23.11 -7.62 13.76
C LEU A 68 23.47 -6.40 14.61
N ASP A 69 22.59 -5.95 15.52
CA ASP A 69 22.78 -4.74 16.34
C ASP A 69 23.11 -3.51 15.48
N LEU A 70 22.25 -3.24 14.49
CA LEU A 70 22.38 -2.08 13.59
C LEU A 70 21.38 -0.99 14.00
N PRO A 71 21.78 -0.07 14.88
CA PRO A 71 20.94 1.06 15.24
C PRO A 71 20.77 2.02 14.06
N LEU A 72 19.70 2.81 14.08
CA LEU A 72 19.54 3.90 13.12
C LEU A 72 20.71 4.88 13.24
N MET A 73 21.10 5.46 12.11
CA MET A 73 22.18 6.44 12.03
C MET A 73 21.90 7.69 12.86
N VAL A 74 20.62 8.03 13.02
CA VAL A 74 20.13 9.17 13.81
C VAL A 74 18.92 8.75 14.67
N GLU A 75 18.81 9.33 15.86
CA GLU A 75 17.64 9.11 16.73
C GLU A 75 16.38 9.78 16.19
N ASN A 76 16.53 11.01 15.68
CA ASN A 76 15.44 11.77 15.07
C ASN A 76 15.68 11.88 13.55
N ASN A 77 14.94 11.08 12.79
CA ASN A 77 15.01 11.11 11.34
C ASN A 77 14.14 12.25 10.78
N THR A 78 14.80 13.25 10.21
CA THR A 78 14.17 14.43 9.59
C THR A 78 14.16 14.38 8.06
N SER A 79 14.52 13.24 7.45
CA SER A 79 14.50 13.10 5.98
C SER A 79 13.06 13.13 5.44
N ASN A 80 12.87 13.75 4.29
CA ASN A 80 11.55 13.97 3.69
C ASN A 80 10.74 12.68 3.51
N TYR A 81 11.40 11.59 3.15
CA TYR A 81 10.77 10.29 2.88
C TYR A 81 11.00 9.26 3.99
N GLY A 82 11.65 9.64 5.10
CA GLY A 82 11.86 8.79 6.26
C GLY A 82 12.75 7.57 6.01
N THR A 83 13.67 7.63 5.04
CA THR A 83 14.60 6.52 4.74
C THR A 83 15.42 6.15 5.97
N ALA A 84 15.31 4.88 6.38
CA ALA A 84 15.83 4.42 7.66
C ALA A 84 17.27 3.89 7.53
N PHE A 85 18.22 4.81 7.30
CA PHE A 85 19.64 4.49 7.34
C PHE A 85 20.05 3.97 8.72
N THR A 86 20.79 2.88 8.74
CA THR A 86 21.50 2.41 9.93
C THR A 86 22.96 2.80 9.89
N VAL A 87 23.70 2.56 10.95
CA VAL A 87 25.17 2.73 10.94
C VAL A 87 25.76 1.90 9.79
N SER A 88 26.73 2.47 9.07
CA SER A 88 27.43 1.78 7.99
C SER A 88 28.34 0.68 8.52
N VAL A 89 28.60 -0.36 7.72
CA VAL A 89 29.27 -1.58 8.17
C VAL A 89 30.33 -2.08 7.19
N GLU A 90 31.24 -2.92 7.71
CA GLU A 90 32.21 -3.73 6.97
C GLU A 90 32.36 -5.12 7.59
N ALA A 91 32.66 -6.12 6.76
CA ALA A 91 32.95 -7.47 7.24
C ALA A 91 34.33 -7.49 7.95
N ARG A 92 34.35 -7.94 9.22
CA ARG A 92 35.59 -8.01 10.01
C ARG A 92 36.54 -9.07 9.46
N GLY A 93 37.78 -8.67 9.14
CA GLY A 93 38.84 -9.58 8.76
C GLY A 93 38.69 -10.27 7.39
N ARG A 94 37.70 -9.84 6.60
CA ARG A 94 37.42 -10.39 5.26
C ARG A 94 37.57 -9.37 4.12
N VAL A 95 37.77 -8.12 4.45
CA VAL A 95 37.89 -7.01 3.51
C VAL A 95 39.23 -6.31 3.68
N THR A 96 39.63 -5.54 2.68
CA THR A 96 40.86 -4.70 2.71
C THR A 96 40.53 -3.32 3.28
N THR A 97 40.26 -2.34 2.40
CA THR A 97 39.87 -0.97 2.78
C THR A 97 38.35 -0.78 2.80
N GLY A 98 37.54 -1.79 2.42
CA GLY A 98 36.10 -1.82 2.46
C GLY A 98 35.37 -1.25 1.25
N ILE A 99 35.97 -0.33 0.49
CA ILE A 99 35.28 0.41 -0.59
C ILE A 99 35.24 -0.35 -1.91
N SER A 100 36.16 -1.30 -2.16
CA SER A 100 36.21 -2.00 -3.44
C SER A 100 34.89 -2.79 -3.70
N ALA A 101 34.58 -3.05 -4.98
CA ALA A 101 33.43 -3.87 -5.32
C ALA A 101 33.48 -5.27 -4.68
N PHE A 102 34.69 -5.81 -4.54
CA PHE A 102 34.93 -7.06 -3.85
C PHE A 102 34.61 -6.95 -2.36
N ASP A 103 35.15 -5.96 -1.67
CA ASP A 103 34.96 -5.77 -0.24
C ASP A 103 33.47 -5.53 0.11
N ARG A 104 32.78 -4.69 -0.69
CA ARG A 104 31.35 -4.43 -0.48
C ARG A 104 30.50 -5.67 -0.71
N SER A 105 30.78 -6.46 -1.75
CA SER A 105 30.06 -7.72 -1.99
C SER A 105 30.30 -8.74 -0.87
N GLU A 106 31.51 -8.81 -0.33
CA GLU A 106 31.83 -9.68 0.80
C GLU A 106 31.12 -9.21 2.08
N THR A 107 31.08 -7.91 2.33
CA THR A 107 30.34 -7.33 3.47
C THR A 107 28.85 -7.65 3.40
N VAL A 108 28.23 -7.57 2.20
CA VAL A 108 26.84 -7.96 2.00
C VAL A 108 26.62 -9.43 2.32
N ARG A 109 27.48 -10.33 1.80
CA ARG A 109 27.39 -11.78 2.06
C ARG A 109 27.48 -12.11 3.55
N VAL A 110 28.41 -11.45 4.26
CA VAL A 110 28.52 -11.59 5.71
C VAL A 110 27.27 -11.09 6.40
N ALA A 111 26.75 -9.92 6.01
CA ALA A 111 25.57 -9.32 6.64
C ALA A 111 24.30 -10.17 6.51
N ILE A 112 24.14 -10.91 5.40
CA ILE A 112 22.95 -11.78 5.20
C ILE A 112 23.10 -13.20 5.72
N ASP A 113 24.32 -13.67 6.01
CA ASP A 113 24.54 -15.02 6.55
C ASP A 113 23.86 -15.13 7.93
N PRO A 114 22.91 -16.07 8.13
CA PRO A 114 22.19 -16.21 9.40
C PRO A 114 23.09 -16.55 10.59
N LYS A 115 24.33 -17.00 10.35
CA LYS A 115 25.31 -17.30 11.41
C LYS A 115 26.09 -16.09 11.87
N THR A 116 26.04 -14.98 11.13
CA THR A 116 26.78 -13.74 11.42
C THR A 116 26.27 -13.10 12.71
N LYS A 117 27.21 -12.76 13.59
CA LYS A 117 26.98 -12.06 14.85
C LYS A 117 27.36 -10.58 14.71
N PRO A 118 26.87 -9.71 15.58
CA PRO A 118 27.24 -8.29 15.60
C PRO A 118 28.74 -8.01 15.59
N ALA A 119 29.54 -8.88 16.26
CA ALA A 119 30.98 -8.77 16.33
C ALA A 119 31.71 -9.07 15.01
N ASP A 120 31.06 -9.72 14.05
CA ASP A 120 31.63 -10.04 12.73
C ASP A 120 31.57 -8.82 11.77
N LEU A 121 30.92 -7.75 12.19
CA LEU A 121 30.82 -6.50 11.46
C LEU A 121 31.56 -5.37 12.20
N LEU A 122 32.35 -4.60 11.45
CA LEU A 122 32.94 -3.35 11.91
C LEU A 122 31.98 -2.17 11.64
N ARG A 123 32.05 -1.14 12.45
CA ARG A 123 31.29 0.11 12.35
C ARG A 123 32.21 1.28 12.64
N PRO A 124 32.24 2.33 11.78
CA PRO A 124 31.56 2.46 10.49
C PRO A 124 32.23 1.62 9.39
N GLY A 125 31.61 1.56 8.21
CA GLY A 125 32.12 0.91 7.02
C GLY A 125 31.63 1.55 5.72
N HIS A 126 31.77 0.83 4.60
CA HIS A 126 31.45 1.35 3.26
C HIS A 126 30.19 0.71 2.64
N VAL A 127 29.46 -0.14 3.38
CA VAL A 127 28.11 -0.60 3.04
C VAL A 127 27.13 0.07 3.98
N PHE A 128 26.04 0.62 3.42
CA PHE A 128 25.03 1.38 4.14
C PHE A 128 23.75 0.54 4.25
N PRO A 129 23.48 -0.15 5.40
CA PRO A 129 22.23 -0.88 5.55
C PRO A 129 21.06 0.08 5.71
N LEU A 130 19.95 -0.28 5.02
CA LEU A 130 18.65 0.38 5.15
C LEU A 130 17.69 -0.58 5.82
N ARG A 131 17.01 -0.11 6.85
CA ARG A 131 16.02 -0.89 7.58
C ARG A 131 14.65 -0.78 6.90
N ALA A 132 14.25 -1.81 6.16
CA ALA A 132 12.92 -1.90 5.58
C ALA A 132 11.84 -1.91 6.69
N LYS A 133 10.74 -1.23 6.44
CA LYS A 133 9.62 -1.15 7.36
C LYS A 133 8.93 -2.51 7.45
N LYS A 134 8.61 -2.98 8.67
CA LYS A 134 7.80 -4.20 8.85
C LYS A 134 6.45 -4.02 8.14
N GLY A 135 6.07 -5.01 7.30
CA GLY A 135 4.92 -4.92 6.39
C GLY A 135 5.32 -4.52 4.96
N GLY A 136 6.59 -4.15 4.72
CA GLY A 136 7.14 -3.92 3.38
C GLY A 136 6.47 -2.79 2.62
N VAL A 137 6.28 -2.96 1.31
CA VAL A 137 5.65 -1.95 0.43
C VAL A 137 4.24 -1.56 0.84
N LEU A 138 3.54 -2.42 1.57
CA LEU A 138 2.20 -2.11 2.09
C LEU A 138 2.21 -1.10 3.24
N LYS A 139 3.38 -0.85 3.83
CA LYS A 139 3.60 0.17 4.88
C LYS A 139 4.34 1.38 4.38
N ARG A 140 5.30 1.21 3.49
CA ARG A 140 6.08 2.27 2.86
C ARG A 140 6.38 1.88 1.42
N ALA A 141 5.79 2.60 0.48
CA ALA A 141 5.87 2.33 -0.96
C ALA A 141 7.22 2.80 -1.55
N GLY A 142 8.34 2.34 -0.98
CA GLY A 142 9.70 2.71 -1.41
C GLY A 142 10.49 1.53 -1.95
N GLN A 143 11.56 1.84 -2.70
CA GLN A 143 12.45 0.87 -3.32
C GLN A 143 13.12 -0.06 -2.29
N THR A 144 13.43 0.46 -1.09
CA THR A 144 13.98 -0.33 0.04
C THR A 144 13.06 -1.48 0.40
N GLU A 145 11.77 -1.20 0.64
CA GLU A 145 10.77 -2.20 0.98
C GLU A 145 10.50 -3.12 -0.20
N ALA A 146 10.39 -2.55 -1.41
CA ALA A 146 10.09 -3.31 -2.62
C ALA A 146 11.17 -4.35 -2.94
N SER A 147 12.44 -3.99 -2.78
CA SER A 147 13.55 -4.91 -3.05
C SER A 147 13.60 -6.07 -2.06
N VAL A 148 13.30 -5.83 -0.79
CA VAL A 148 13.21 -6.87 0.27
C VAL A 148 12.00 -7.78 0.04
N ASP A 149 10.84 -7.19 -0.27
CA ASP A 149 9.61 -7.94 -0.56
C ASP A 149 9.78 -8.84 -1.80
N LEU A 150 10.39 -8.32 -2.86
CA LEU A 150 10.65 -9.09 -4.07
C LEU A 150 11.60 -10.27 -3.79
N ALA A 151 12.62 -10.08 -2.95
CA ALA A 151 13.49 -11.17 -2.52
C ALA A 151 12.72 -12.25 -1.74
N ALA A 152 11.84 -11.86 -0.84
CA ALA A 152 10.96 -12.77 -0.10
C ALA A 152 10.00 -13.53 -1.03
N ILE A 153 9.36 -12.86 -2.00
CA ILE A 153 8.49 -13.47 -3.02
C ILE A 153 9.28 -14.44 -3.90
N ALA A 154 10.53 -14.14 -4.19
CA ALA A 154 11.43 -15.03 -4.91
C ALA A 154 11.85 -16.27 -4.08
N GLY A 155 11.51 -16.35 -2.78
CA GLY A 155 11.89 -17.43 -1.88
C GLY A 155 13.36 -17.36 -1.43
N MET A 156 13.95 -16.17 -1.45
CA MET A 156 15.34 -15.89 -1.09
C MET A 156 15.40 -15.19 0.28
N THR A 157 16.61 -14.94 0.77
CA THR A 157 16.83 -14.12 1.97
C THR A 157 16.15 -12.77 1.77
N PRO A 158 15.28 -12.30 2.70
CA PRO A 158 14.61 -11.00 2.58
C PRO A 158 15.61 -9.84 2.73
N ALA A 159 16.46 -9.69 1.73
CA ALA A 159 17.53 -8.70 1.65
C ALA A 159 17.89 -8.42 0.18
N ALA A 160 18.24 -7.19 -0.12
CA ALA A 160 18.63 -6.79 -1.46
C ALA A 160 19.71 -5.71 -1.44
N VAL A 161 20.55 -5.67 -2.48
CA VAL A 161 21.43 -4.53 -2.74
C VAL A 161 20.73 -3.62 -3.72
N ILE A 162 20.66 -2.34 -3.40
CA ILE A 162 20.03 -1.30 -4.20
C ILE A 162 20.97 -0.14 -4.47
N CYS A 163 20.76 0.54 -5.59
CA CYS A 163 21.54 1.70 -5.99
C CYS A 163 20.71 2.58 -6.92
N GLU A 164 20.53 3.85 -6.59
CA GLU A 164 19.81 4.81 -7.40
C GLU A 164 20.47 4.98 -8.78
N ILE A 165 19.67 5.29 -9.81
CA ILE A 165 20.16 5.56 -11.16
C ILE A 165 20.19 7.06 -11.42
N MET A 166 21.38 7.57 -11.73
CA MET A 166 21.60 8.97 -12.13
C MET A 166 21.98 9.07 -13.60
N ASN A 167 21.58 10.15 -14.24
CA ASN A 167 22.02 10.57 -15.55
C ASN A 167 23.52 10.94 -15.58
N GLU A 168 24.10 11.10 -16.76
CA GLU A 168 25.53 11.45 -16.90
C GLU A 168 25.88 12.82 -16.34
N ASP A 169 24.91 13.74 -16.30
CA ASP A 169 25.08 15.08 -15.72
C ASP A 169 24.93 15.13 -14.19
N GLY A 170 24.62 13.95 -13.57
CA GLY A 170 24.41 13.81 -12.13
C GLY A 170 22.96 14.08 -11.66
N SER A 171 22.04 14.41 -12.56
CA SER A 171 20.62 14.49 -12.22
C SER A 171 20.02 13.09 -12.03
N MET A 172 18.91 13.00 -11.27
CA MET A 172 18.24 11.72 -11.08
C MET A 172 17.54 11.28 -12.36
N ALA A 173 17.73 10.02 -12.77
CA ALA A 173 17.03 9.44 -13.91
C ALA A 173 15.54 9.27 -13.58
N ARG A 174 14.68 9.73 -14.49
CA ARG A 174 13.22 9.60 -14.40
C ARG A 174 12.73 8.50 -15.34
N LEU A 175 11.46 8.16 -15.29
CA LEU A 175 10.91 7.04 -16.04
C LEU A 175 11.29 7.02 -17.55
N PRO A 176 11.31 8.15 -18.29
CA PRO A 176 11.80 8.16 -19.67
C PRO A 176 13.26 7.71 -19.77
N ASP A 177 14.17 8.25 -18.93
CA ASP A 177 15.59 7.93 -18.91
C ASP A 177 15.81 6.47 -18.49
N LEU A 178 15.04 6.00 -17.48
CA LEU A 178 15.09 4.62 -16.99
C LEU A 178 14.66 3.60 -18.04
N ARG A 179 13.74 3.95 -18.94
CA ARG A 179 13.39 3.10 -20.09
C ARG A 179 14.53 2.96 -21.08
N GLU A 180 15.23 4.04 -21.39
CA GLU A 180 16.40 4.02 -22.26
C GLU A 180 17.54 3.22 -21.62
N PHE A 181 17.80 3.45 -20.34
CA PHE A 181 18.79 2.71 -19.55
C PHE A 181 18.49 1.21 -19.52
N ALA A 182 17.22 0.84 -19.30
CA ALA A 182 16.79 -0.55 -19.27
C ALA A 182 17.01 -1.26 -20.62
N VAL A 183 16.70 -0.58 -21.73
CA VAL A 183 16.97 -1.10 -23.09
C VAL A 183 18.46 -1.26 -23.32
N GLN A 184 19.27 -0.24 -23.00
CA GLN A 184 20.72 -0.23 -23.20
C GLN A 184 21.42 -1.39 -22.45
N HIS A 185 20.93 -1.70 -21.24
CA HIS A 185 21.55 -2.69 -20.37
C HIS A 185 20.79 -4.04 -20.32
N ASN A 186 19.77 -4.20 -21.17
CA ASN A 186 18.90 -5.39 -21.20
C ASN A 186 18.30 -5.75 -19.83
N LEU A 187 17.80 -4.74 -19.12
CA LEU A 187 17.16 -4.88 -17.82
C LEU A 187 15.64 -4.77 -17.94
N LYS A 188 14.94 -5.26 -16.91
CA LYS A 188 13.49 -5.11 -16.75
C LYS A 188 13.17 -4.09 -15.67
N ILE A 189 12.01 -3.46 -15.79
CA ILE A 189 11.48 -2.49 -14.81
C ILE A 189 10.29 -3.13 -14.08
N LEU A 190 10.26 -3.03 -12.76
CA LEU A 190 9.12 -3.36 -11.90
C LEU A 190 8.66 -2.09 -11.20
N SER A 191 7.36 -1.80 -11.17
CA SER A 191 6.82 -0.71 -10.36
C SER A 191 6.50 -1.17 -8.93
N VAL A 192 6.71 -0.29 -7.96
CA VAL A 192 6.28 -0.51 -6.57
C VAL A 192 4.76 -0.68 -6.50
N ALA A 193 4.01 0.02 -7.34
CA ALA A 193 2.55 -0.10 -7.42
C ALA A 193 2.10 -1.52 -7.83
N ASP A 194 2.76 -2.14 -8.81
CA ASP A 194 2.45 -3.52 -9.22
C ASP A 194 2.77 -4.52 -8.09
N LEU A 195 3.85 -4.28 -7.35
CA LEU A 195 4.21 -5.12 -6.22
C LEU A 195 3.21 -4.99 -5.05
N ILE A 196 2.73 -3.78 -4.77
CA ILE A 196 1.65 -3.54 -3.79
C ILE A 196 0.40 -4.31 -4.20
N ASN A 197 -0.03 -4.16 -5.45
CA ASN A 197 -1.21 -4.85 -5.98
C ASN A 197 -1.07 -6.38 -5.87
N TYR A 198 0.10 -6.91 -6.25
CA TYR A 198 0.40 -8.33 -6.16
C TYR A 198 0.26 -8.84 -4.71
N ARG A 199 0.91 -8.17 -3.74
CA ARG A 199 0.85 -8.56 -2.33
C ARG A 199 -0.57 -8.49 -1.77
N MET A 200 -1.31 -7.42 -2.09
CA MET A 200 -2.71 -7.26 -1.67
C MET A 200 -3.62 -8.37 -2.22
N GLN A 201 -3.33 -8.90 -3.40
CA GLN A 201 -4.10 -10.00 -4.01
C GLN A 201 -3.73 -11.38 -3.46
N HIS A 202 -2.45 -11.61 -3.14
CA HIS A 202 -1.92 -12.95 -2.82
C HIS A 202 -1.70 -13.20 -1.32
N GLU A 203 -1.62 -12.14 -0.49
CA GLU A 203 -1.41 -12.25 0.94
C GLU A 203 -2.68 -11.89 1.71
N LYS A 204 -2.93 -12.58 2.82
CA LYS A 204 -4.04 -12.27 3.71
C LYS A 204 -3.58 -11.30 4.79
N HIS A 205 -4.13 -10.10 4.78
CA HIS A 205 -3.77 -9.02 5.72
C HIS A 205 -4.89 -8.65 6.70
N VAL A 206 -6.01 -9.38 6.66
CA VAL A 206 -7.15 -9.14 7.55
C VAL A 206 -7.50 -10.40 8.33
N HIS A 207 -7.77 -10.24 9.61
CA HIS A 207 -8.09 -11.34 10.51
C HIS A 207 -9.39 -11.06 11.25
N CYS A 208 -10.35 -12.00 11.18
CA CYS A 208 -11.57 -11.96 11.97
C CYS A 208 -11.24 -12.32 13.43
N LEU A 209 -11.49 -11.41 14.35
CA LEU A 209 -11.18 -11.56 15.78
C LEU A 209 -12.40 -11.95 16.62
N ALA A 210 -13.60 -11.58 16.17
CA ALA A 210 -14.86 -11.87 16.88
C ALA A 210 -16.02 -11.92 15.88
N SER A 211 -17.06 -12.72 16.22
CA SER A 211 -18.22 -12.91 15.34
C SER A 211 -19.54 -13.13 16.13
N PRO A 212 -19.96 -12.18 16.99
CA PRO A 212 -21.22 -12.27 17.73
C PRO A 212 -22.42 -12.00 16.85
N ARG A 213 -23.63 -12.36 17.37
CA ARG A 213 -24.92 -11.93 16.85
C ARG A 213 -25.34 -10.66 17.55
N ILE A 214 -25.88 -9.71 16.80
CA ILE A 214 -26.39 -8.44 17.32
C ILE A 214 -27.82 -8.23 16.76
N PRO A 215 -28.85 -8.12 17.60
CA PRO A 215 -30.17 -7.67 17.18
C PRO A 215 -30.13 -6.17 16.89
N THR A 216 -30.77 -5.75 15.80
CA THR A 216 -30.92 -4.34 15.39
C THR A 216 -32.35 -4.05 15.00
N ASP A 217 -32.72 -2.81 14.77
CA ASP A 217 -34.06 -2.43 14.27
C ASP A 217 -34.33 -3.00 12.88
N TYR A 218 -33.29 -3.42 12.15
CA TYR A 218 -33.40 -4.05 10.83
C TYR A 218 -33.39 -5.58 10.86
N GLY A 219 -33.30 -6.18 12.06
CA GLY A 219 -33.22 -7.63 12.27
C GLY A 219 -31.89 -8.07 12.90
N GLU A 220 -31.69 -9.40 12.96
CA GLU A 220 -30.48 -9.97 13.55
C GLU A 220 -29.35 -10.05 12.52
N PHE A 221 -28.19 -9.49 12.86
CA PHE A 221 -26.97 -9.58 12.09
C PHE A 221 -25.89 -10.35 12.84
N ARG A 222 -25.08 -11.11 12.12
CA ARG A 222 -23.79 -11.59 12.61
C ARG A 222 -22.75 -10.51 12.34
N VAL A 223 -22.10 -10.04 13.39
CA VAL A 223 -21.12 -8.95 13.30
C VAL A 223 -19.71 -9.52 13.36
N HIS A 224 -18.94 -9.37 12.28
CA HIS A 224 -17.57 -9.82 12.21
C HIS A 224 -16.64 -8.63 12.41
N ALA A 225 -15.84 -8.66 13.50
CA ALA A 225 -14.81 -7.66 13.76
C ALA A 225 -13.49 -8.12 13.15
N TYR A 226 -12.96 -7.33 12.24
CA TYR A 226 -11.70 -7.58 11.55
C TYR A 226 -10.62 -6.60 11.98
N LYS A 227 -9.37 -7.06 11.97
CA LYS A 227 -8.20 -6.21 12.14
C LYS A 227 -7.28 -6.34 10.94
N SER A 228 -6.78 -5.20 10.46
CA SER A 228 -5.78 -5.13 9.39
C SER A 228 -4.37 -5.18 9.97
N ASP A 229 -3.52 -6.08 9.48
CA ASP A 229 -2.09 -6.12 9.83
C ASP A 229 -1.32 -4.95 9.22
N ILE A 230 -1.85 -4.37 8.14
CA ILE A 230 -1.23 -3.26 7.43
C ILE A 230 -1.42 -1.95 8.20
N THR A 231 -2.67 -1.57 8.49
CA THR A 231 -2.99 -0.30 9.15
C THR A 231 -3.08 -0.41 10.67
N GLY A 232 -3.35 -1.62 11.18
CA GLY A 232 -3.70 -1.87 12.58
C GLY A 232 -5.14 -1.47 12.91
N GLU A 233 -5.89 -0.96 11.92
CA GLU A 233 -7.27 -0.53 12.07
C GLU A 233 -8.22 -1.72 12.23
N GLU A 234 -9.32 -1.46 12.94
CA GLU A 234 -10.39 -2.43 13.13
C GLU A 234 -11.55 -2.08 12.20
N HIS A 235 -12.11 -3.07 11.52
CA HIS A 235 -13.22 -2.91 10.59
C HIS A 235 -14.34 -3.85 10.98
N VAL A 236 -15.58 -3.55 10.56
CA VAL A 236 -16.74 -4.33 10.92
C VAL A 236 -17.51 -4.74 9.68
N ALA A 237 -17.84 -6.05 9.58
CA ALA A 237 -18.77 -6.55 8.58
C ALA A 237 -20.04 -7.06 9.30
N MET A 238 -21.19 -6.51 8.94
CA MET A 238 -22.50 -6.93 9.41
C MET A 238 -23.15 -7.81 8.34
N VAL A 239 -23.35 -9.08 8.67
CA VAL A 239 -23.83 -10.10 7.74
C VAL A 239 -25.22 -10.56 8.17
N MET A 240 -26.17 -10.53 7.24
CA MET A 240 -27.49 -11.14 7.38
C MET A 240 -27.59 -12.36 6.46
N GLY A 241 -28.16 -13.44 6.95
CA GLY A 241 -28.29 -14.70 6.21
C GLY A 241 -26.98 -15.48 6.08
N GLU A 242 -27.03 -16.64 5.41
CA GLU A 242 -25.86 -17.45 5.09
C GLU A 242 -25.38 -17.13 3.69
N ILE A 243 -24.06 -16.97 3.52
CA ILE A 243 -23.43 -16.64 2.25
C ILE A 243 -22.82 -17.91 1.65
N GLY A 244 -23.32 -18.30 0.48
CA GLY A 244 -22.75 -19.36 -0.36
C GLY A 244 -21.79 -18.79 -1.41
N GLU A 245 -20.85 -19.61 -1.89
CA GLU A 245 -19.85 -19.19 -2.88
C GLU A 245 -20.44 -18.75 -4.23
N ASP A 246 -21.62 -19.28 -4.60
CA ASP A 246 -22.31 -18.96 -5.86
C ASP A 246 -23.34 -17.84 -5.73
N ASP A 247 -23.57 -17.33 -4.54
CA ASP A 247 -24.58 -16.30 -4.28
C ASP A 247 -24.18 -14.94 -4.89
N ASP A 248 -25.16 -14.28 -5.50
CA ASP A 248 -25.06 -12.87 -5.89
C ASP A 248 -25.41 -12.00 -4.66
N VAL A 249 -24.41 -11.69 -3.83
CA VAL A 249 -24.59 -11.09 -2.51
C VAL A 249 -24.80 -9.58 -2.61
N LEU A 250 -25.86 -9.06 -1.97
CA LEU A 250 -26.09 -7.63 -1.84
C LEU A 250 -25.07 -7.04 -0.84
N VAL A 251 -24.22 -6.13 -1.29
CA VAL A 251 -23.10 -5.60 -0.51
C VAL A 251 -23.10 -4.08 -0.50
N ARG A 252 -22.98 -3.49 0.69
CA ARG A 252 -22.60 -2.10 0.90
C ARG A 252 -21.20 -2.01 1.51
N VAL A 253 -20.27 -1.41 0.80
CA VAL A 253 -18.98 -0.97 1.38
C VAL A 253 -19.13 0.48 1.82
N HIS A 254 -19.17 0.69 3.13
CA HIS A 254 -19.38 1.99 3.76
C HIS A 254 -18.12 2.42 4.51
N SER A 255 -17.56 3.58 4.14
CA SER A 255 -16.48 4.20 4.91
C SER A 255 -17.10 5.05 6.02
N SER A 256 -16.61 4.91 7.23
CA SER A 256 -17.13 5.59 8.42
C SER A 256 -17.27 7.11 8.23
N CYS A 257 -18.34 7.63 8.75
CA CYS A 257 -18.64 9.07 8.76
C CYS A 257 -19.31 9.43 10.09
N LEU A 258 -18.53 9.63 11.15
CA LEU A 258 -19.06 9.86 12.49
C LEU A 258 -20.14 10.95 12.53
N THR A 259 -19.95 12.03 11.78
CA THR A 259 -20.89 13.14 11.73
C THR A 259 -22.20 12.76 11.05
N GLY A 260 -22.18 11.93 10.00
CA GLY A 260 -23.37 11.49 9.29
C GLY A 260 -24.02 10.27 9.96
N ASP A 261 -23.22 9.24 10.28
CA ASP A 261 -23.71 7.95 10.72
C ASP A 261 -24.22 7.97 12.18
N VAL A 262 -23.63 8.81 13.05
CA VAL A 262 -23.95 8.87 14.49
C VAL A 262 -24.63 10.17 14.87
N PHE A 263 -24.14 11.31 14.35
CA PHE A 263 -24.69 12.63 14.70
C PHE A 263 -25.78 13.13 13.74
N HIS A 264 -26.11 12.34 12.72
CA HIS A 264 -27.15 12.66 11.72
C HIS A 264 -26.97 14.06 11.08
N SER A 265 -25.72 14.40 10.79
CA SER A 265 -25.37 15.68 10.18
C SER A 265 -25.95 15.81 8.76
N HIS A 266 -26.61 16.92 8.46
CA HIS A 266 -27.12 17.24 7.13
C HIS A 266 -26.04 17.78 6.17
N ARG A 267 -24.76 17.74 6.54
CA ARG A 267 -23.65 18.10 5.61
C ARG A 267 -23.35 17.01 4.58
N CYS A 268 -23.84 15.80 4.78
CA CYS A 268 -23.67 14.65 3.88
C CYS A 268 -24.86 13.72 3.92
N ASP A 269 -24.90 12.76 3.01
CA ASP A 269 -25.91 11.73 2.87
C ASP A 269 -25.46 10.35 3.45
N CYS A 270 -24.40 10.32 4.26
CA CYS A 270 -23.78 9.06 4.68
C CYS A 270 -24.70 8.22 5.59
N GLY A 271 -25.26 8.83 6.65
CA GLY A 271 -26.15 8.12 7.57
C GLY A 271 -27.39 7.56 6.86
N GLU A 272 -28.08 8.39 6.06
CA GLU A 272 -29.25 7.95 5.29
C GLU A 272 -28.92 6.82 4.30
N GLN A 273 -27.72 6.84 3.67
CA GLN A 273 -27.25 5.75 2.83
C GLN A 273 -26.99 4.48 3.63
N LEU A 274 -26.48 4.59 4.85
CA LEU A 274 -26.24 3.46 5.73
C LEU A 274 -27.55 2.80 6.15
N ASP A 275 -28.51 3.59 6.61
CA ASP A 275 -29.86 3.14 6.97
C ASP A 275 -30.54 2.44 5.79
N ARG A 276 -30.48 3.07 4.61
CA ARG A 276 -31.06 2.50 3.39
C ARG A 276 -30.41 1.18 2.99
N ALA A 277 -29.11 1.02 3.20
CA ALA A 277 -28.43 -0.25 2.93
C ALA A 277 -28.90 -1.35 3.88
N PHE A 278 -29.06 -1.05 5.17
CA PHE A 278 -29.63 -2.00 6.13
C PHE A 278 -31.06 -2.40 5.78
N GLU A 279 -31.93 -1.45 5.41
CA GLU A 279 -33.30 -1.73 4.97
C GLU A 279 -33.36 -2.69 3.77
N LEU A 280 -32.51 -2.44 2.75
CA LEU A 280 -32.46 -3.27 1.56
C LEU A 280 -32.00 -4.69 1.87
N ILE A 281 -30.98 -4.86 2.71
CA ILE A 281 -30.49 -6.16 3.15
C ILE A 281 -31.54 -6.88 3.99
N ALA A 282 -32.19 -6.17 4.92
CA ALA A 282 -33.24 -6.74 5.75
C ALA A 282 -34.44 -7.23 4.89
N LYS A 283 -34.83 -6.48 3.88
CA LYS A 283 -35.87 -6.85 2.93
C LYS A 283 -35.53 -8.09 2.12
N GLU A 284 -34.27 -8.23 1.73
CA GLU A 284 -33.79 -9.38 0.98
C GLU A 284 -33.51 -10.61 1.88
N GLY A 285 -33.28 -10.38 3.17
CA GLY A 285 -32.94 -11.42 4.16
C GLY A 285 -31.51 -11.94 4.04
N LYS A 286 -30.70 -11.40 3.13
CA LYS A 286 -29.29 -11.78 2.87
C LYS A 286 -28.49 -10.59 2.38
N GLY A 287 -27.29 -10.39 2.92
CA GLY A 287 -26.36 -9.37 2.45
C GLY A 287 -25.31 -8.96 3.48
N VAL A 288 -24.44 -8.03 3.09
CA VAL A 288 -23.33 -7.54 3.89
C VAL A 288 -23.27 -6.01 3.88
N VAL A 289 -23.25 -5.41 5.07
CA VAL A 289 -22.74 -4.05 5.25
C VAL A 289 -21.32 -4.14 5.77
N LEU A 290 -20.35 -3.79 4.95
CA LEU A 290 -18.94 -3.68 5.34
C LEU A 290 -18.65 -2.25 5.75
N TYR A 291 -18.46 -2.02 7.04
CA TYR A 291 -18.16 -0.73 7.65
C TYR A 291 -16.67 -0.58 7.87
N LEU A 292 -16.01 0.22 7.04
CA LEU A 292 -14.58 0.49 7.08
C LEU A 292 -14.29 1.74 7.92
N LEU A 293 -13.43 1.63 8.93
CA LEU A 293 -13.00 2.75 9.76
C LEU A 293 -11.98 3.62 9.01
N GLN A 294 -12.44 4.30 7.96
CA GLN A 294 -11.67 5.19 7.09
C GLN A 294 -12.35 6.58 7.04
N GLU A 295 -12.37 7.27 8.18
CA GLU A 295 -13.04 8.55 8.36
C GLU A 295 -12.48 9.62 7.41
N GLY A 296 -13.37 10.47 6.88
CA GLY A 296 -12.98 11.60 6.03
C GLY A 296 -12.32 11.18 4.72
N ARG A 297 -12.62 10.01 4.15
CA ARG A 297 -11.94 9.40 2.99
C ARG A 297 -10.48 9.04 3.28
N GLY A 298 -10.18 8.68 4.52
CA GLY A 298 -8.84 8.29 4.96
C GLY A 298 -8.03 9.39 5.65
N ILE A 299 -8.47 10.66 5.62
CA ILE A 299 -7.74 11.75 6.28
C ILE A 299 -7.99 11.86 7.79
N GLY A 300 -8.94 11.10 8.31
CA GLY A 300 -9.31 11.07 9.72
C GLY A 300 -10.28 12.18 10.13
N LEU A 301 -10.88 12.03 11.32
CA LEU A 301 -11.93 12.91 11.83
C LEU A 301 -11.46 14.37 11.99
N VAL A 302 -10.28 14.58 12.58
CA VAL A 302 -9.79 15.93 12.86
C VAL A 302 -9.57 16.73 11.56
N ASN A 303 -8.93 16.13 10.56
CA ASN A 303 -8.69 16.81 9.29
C ASN A 303 -9.99 17.00 8.49
N LYS A 304 -10.95 16.08 8.61
CA LYS A 304 -12.30 16.28 8.06
C LYS A 304 -13.00 17.50 8.68
N LEU A 305 -12.90 17.71 9.99
CA LEU A 305 -13.47 18.89 10.64
C LEU A 305 -12.76 20.18 10.20
N LYS A 306 -11.42 20.16 10.05
CA LYS A 306 -10.69 21.29 9.45
C LYS A 306 -11.12 21.57 8.00
N ALA A 307 -11.38 20.53 7.22
CA ALA A 307 -11.93 20.68 5.87
C ALA A 307 -13.32 21.34 5.91
N TYR A 308 -14.15 21.05 6.91
CA TYR A 308 -15.43 21.73 7.10
C TYR A 308 -15.26 23.24 7.39
N GLU A 309 -14.27 23.65 8.19
CA GLU A 309 -13.95 25.06 8.42
C GLU A 309 -13.53 25.77 7.13
N LEU A 310 -12.74 25.10 6.27
CA LEU A 310 -12.39 25.64 4.95
C LEU A 310 -13.61 25.76 4.02
N GLN A 311 -14.53 24.79 4.08
CA GLN A 311 -15.78 24.84 3.31
C GLN A 311 -16.69 26.01 3.76
N GLU A 312 -16.71 26.33 5.05
CA GLU A 312 -17.41 27.54 5.56
C GLU A 312 -16.82 28.85 5.02
N GLN A 313 -15.54 28.83 4.64
CA GLN A 313 -14.84 29.93 3.98
C GLN A 313 -15.04 29.96 2.45
N GLY A 314 -15.86 29.05 1.90
CA GLY A 314 -16.25 29.02 0.49
C GLY A 314 -15.50 28.03 -0.40
N HIS A 315 -14.60 27.19 0.15
CA HIS A 315 -13.95 26.11 -0.59
C HIS A 315 -14.88 24.93 -0.78
N ASP A 316 -14.74 24.20 -1.87
CA ASP A 316 -15.41 22.91 -1.99
C ASP A 316 -14.63 21.77 -1.29
N THR A 317 -15.22 20.58 -1.28
CA THR A 317 -14.63 19.43 -0.57
C THR A 317 -13.24 19.02 -1.09
N ILE A 318 -13.00 19.15 -2.41
CA ILE A 318 -11.72 18.78 -3.04
C ILE A 318 -10.67 19.84 -2.71
N GLU A 319 -10.98 21.11 -2.95
CA GLU A 319 -10.12 22.25 -2.65
C GLU A 319 -9.73 22.32 -1.17
N ALA A 320 -10.66 21.95 -0.26
CA ALA A 320 -10.38 21.90 1.17
C ALA A 320 -9.37 20.78 1.50
N ASN A 321 -9.48 19.60 0.89
CA ASN A 321 -8.53 18.50 1.10
C ASN A 321 -7.14 18.86 0.54
N GLU A 322 -7.07 19.41 -0.68
CA GLU A 322 -5.80 19.82 -1.29
C GLU A 322 -5.08 20.89 -0.47
N LYS A 323 -5.81 21.87 0.08
CA LYS A 323 -5.24 22.88 0.99
C LYS A 323 -4.68 22.29 2.29
N LEU A 324 -5.22 21.17 2.74
CA LEU A 324 -4.70 20.42 3.89
C LEU A 324 -3.57 19.46 3.51
N GLY A 325 -3.17 19.42 2.23
CA GLY A 325 -2.08 18.56 1.73
C GLY A 325 -2.50 17.12 1.47
N PHE A 326 -3.79 16.84 1.29
CA PHE A 326 -4.30 15.48 1.03
C PHE A 326 -4.82 15.34 -0.40
N ALA A 327 -4.60 14.17 -1.00
CA ALA A 327 -5.29 13.78 -2.21
C ALA A 327 -6.82 13.71 -1.99
N PRO A 328 -7.64 13.89 -3.04
CA PRO A 328 -9.11 13.91 -2.92
C PRO A 328 -9.74 12.64 -2.32
N ASP A 329 -9.11 11.48 -2.51
CA ASP A 329 -9.55 10.19 -1.97
C ASP A 329 -8.35 9.27 -1.77
N ILE A 330 -8.01 8.95 -0.52
CA ILE A 330 -6.90 8.07 -0.14
C ILE A 330 -7.38 6.77 0.50
N ARG A 331 -8.67 6.38 0.27
CA ARG A 331 -9.23 5.14 0.84
C ARG A 331 -8.59 3.90 0.25
N ASP A 332 -8.29 2.95 1.12
CA ASP A 332 -7.90 1.59 0.75
C ASP A 332 -9.15 0.71 0.60
N TYR A 333 -9.38 0.23 -0.62
CA TYR A 333 -10.46 -0.73 -0.92
C TYR A 333 -9.97 -2.18 -0.90
N GLY A 334 -8.66 -2.42 -0.89
CA GLY A 334 -8.07 -3.75 -0.85
C GLY A 334 -8.39 -4.48 0.45
N THR A 335 -8.28 -3.81 1.58
CA THR A 335 -8.71 -4.32 2.89
C THR A 335 -10.18 -4.75 2.88
N GLY A 336 -11.07 -3.92 2.31
CA GLY A 336 -12.49 -4.24 2.18
C GLY A 336 -12.74 -5.48 1.32
N SER A 337 -12.03 -5.60 0.20
CA SER A 337 -12.15 -6.75 -0.70
C SER A 337 -11.67 -8.05 -0.04
N GLN A 338 -10.59 -8.00 0.73
CA GLN A 338 -10.10 -9.17 1.48
C GLN A 338 -11.10 -9.61 2.56
N ILE A 339 -11.75 -8.67 3.27
CA ILE A 339 -12.81 -9.00 4.25
C ILE A 339 -13.98 -9.69 3.55
N LEU A 340 -14.46 -9.19 2.43
CA LEU A 340 -15.55 -9.80 1.67
C LEU A 340 -15.19 -11.22 1.20
N ARG A 341 -13.98 -11.44 0.71
CA ARG A 341 -13.50 -12.77 0.34
C ARG A 341 -13.42 -13.73 1.52
N ASP A 342 -12.96 -13.26 2.68
CA ASP A 342 -12.88 -14.06 3.91
C ASP A 342 -14.26 -14.48 4.43
N LEU A 343 -15.29 -13.64 4.17
CA LEU A 343 -16.70 -13.95 4.44
C LEU A 343 -17.33 -14.94 3.43
N GLY A 344 -16.58 -15.39 2.42
CA GLY A 344 -17.07 -16.29 1.38
C GLY A 344 -17.72 -15.60 0.18
N VAL A 345 -17.83 -14.27 0.16
CA VAL A 345 -18.38 -13.52 -0.97
C VAL A 345 -17.47 -13.68 -2.21
N ARG A 346 -18.09 -13.96 -3.36
CA ARG A 346 -17.40 -14.04 -4.66
C ARG A 346 -18.07 -13.15 -5.71
N LYS A 347 -19.39 -13.12 -5.72
CA LYS A 347 -20.19 -12.32 -6.65
C LYS A 347 -20.95 -11.25 -5.86
N ILE A 348 -20.94 -10.03 -6.34
CA ILE A 348 -21.42 -8.86 -5.61
C ILE A 348 -22.46 -8.10 -6.41
N ARG A 349 -23.62 -7.87 -5.80
CA ARG A 349 -24.55 -6.80 -6.17
C ARG A 349 -24.21 -5.58 -5.32
N LEU A 350 -23.44 -4.64 -5.91
CA LEU A 350 -22.80 -3.56 -5.16
C LEU A 350 -23.72 -2.33 -5.03
N MET A 351 -24.11 -1.99 -3.79
CA MET A 351 -24.83 -0.78 -3.47
C MET A 351 -23.88 0.43 -3.52
N THR A 352 -23.86 1.14 -4.64
CA THR A 352 -22.98 2.30 -4.83
C THR A 352 -23.47 3.24 -5.93
N ASN A 353 -23.14 4.53 -5.77
CA ASN A 353 -23.28 5.56 -6.81
C ASN A 353 -21.90 5.99 -7.35
N ASN A 354 -20.79 5.45 -6.82
CA ASN A 354 -19.44 5.80 -7.22
C ASN A 354 -18.84 4.72 -8.14
N PRO A 355 -18.62 4.99 -9.44
CA PRO A 355 -18.06 4.02 -10.37
C PRO A 355 -16.61 3.65 -10.05
N ALA A 356 -15.82 4.53 -9.44
CA ALA A 356 -14.43 4.21 -9.08
C ALA A 356 -14.30 3.02 -8.10
N LYS A 357 -15.38 2.69 -7.34
CA LYS A 357 -15.40 1.51 -6.46
C LYS A 357 -15.38 0.18 -7.21
N TYR A 358 -15.81 0.14 -8.48
CA TYR A 358 -15.79 -1.10 -9.27
C TYR A 358 -14.38 -1.61 -9.50
N VAL A 359 -13.55 -0.75 -10.08
CA VAL A 359 -12.16 -1.09 -10.44
C VAL A 359 -11.36 -1.56 -9.22
N ALA A 360 -11.59 -0.89 -8.08
CA ALA A 360 -10.89 -1.21 -6.85
C ALA A 360 -11.30 -2.57 -6.23
N ILE A 361 -12.52 -3.06 -6.48
CA ILE A 361 -13.04 -4.32 -5.90
C ILE A 361 -12.74 -5.51 -6.82
N GLU A 362 -12.91 -5.36 -8.14
CA GLU A 362 -12.70 -6.44 -9.12
C GLU A 362 -11.25 -6.92 -9.15
N GLY A 363 -10.27 -6.04 -8.92
CA GLY A 363 -8.85 -6.38 -8.87
C GLY A 363 -8.47 -7.42 -7.80
N PHE A 364 -9.38 -7.74 -6.87
CA PHE A 364 -9.14 -8.68 -5.75
C PHE A 364 -9.89 -10.01 -5.89
N GLY A 365 -10.28 -10.40 -7.10
CA GLY A 365 -10.96 -11.68 -7.36
C GLY A 365 -12.40 -11.73 -6.85
N LEU A 366 -13.06 -10.58 -6.80
CA LEU A 366 -14.50 -10.42 -6.62
C LEU A 366 -15.11 -10.00 -7.95
N THR A 367 -16.30 -10.52 -8.28
CA THR A 367 -17.01 -10.17 -9.51
C THR A 367 -18.22 -9.30 -9.18
N ILE A 368 -18.29 -8.11 -9.75
CA ILE A 368 -19.48 -7.26 -9.63
C ILE A 368 -20.48 -7.64 -10.71
N VAL A 369 -21.58 -8.28 -10.30
CA VAL A 369 -22.63 -8.74 -11.22
C VAL A 369 -23.70 -7.67 -11.46
N GLU A 370 -23.92 -6.77 -10.50
CA GLU A 370 -24.93 -5.71 -10.56
C GLU A 370 -24.51 -4.48 -9.77
N ARG A 371 -24.84 -3.30 -10.27
CA ARG A 371 -24.87 -2.07 -9.49
C ARG A 371 -26.28 -1.83 -8.95
N VAL A 372 -26.40 -1.74 -7.64
CA VAL A 372 -27.64 -1.34 -6.99
C VAL A 372 -27.54 0.16 -6.61
N PRO A 373 -28.36 1.05 -7.18
CA PRO A 373 -28.35 2.46 -6.84
C PRO A 373 -28.69 2.67 -5.35
N LEU A 374 -27.98 3.60 -4.71
CA LEU A 374 -28.20 3.97 -3.31
C LEU A 374 -28.32 5.50 -3.21
N GLU A 375 -29.30 6.04 -3.92
CA GLU A 375 -29.55 7.48 -3.93
C GLU A 375 -30.51 7.89 -2.84
N ILE A 376 -30.18 9.02 -2.20
CA ILE A 376 -31.03 9.70 -1.22
C ILE A 376 -31.52 10.99 -1.85
N ALA A 377 -32.78 11.33 -1.68
CA ALA A 377 -33.34 12.58 -2.19
C ALA A 377 -32.62 13.79 -1.58
N PRO A 378 -32.11 14.72 -2.41
CA PRO A 378 -31.32 15.83 -1.91
C PRO A 378 -32.17 16.80 -1.07
N SER A 379 -31.68 17.13 0.13
CA SER A 379 -32.20 18.26 0.92
C SER A 379 -31.61 19.58 0.43
N SER A 380 -32.10 20.72 0.98
CA SER A 380 -31.50 22.03 0.71
C SER A 380 -30.02 22.11 1.09
N GLU A 381 -29.64 21.44 2.18
CA GLU A 381 -28.27 21.42 2.70
C GLU A 381 -27.35 20.45 1.94
N THR A 382 -27.86 19.26 1.57
CA THR A 382 -27.02 18.22 0.90
C THR A 382 -26.87 18.46 -0.61
N ARG A 383 -27.70 19.28 -1.25
CA ARG A 383 -27.71 19.48 -2.70
C ARG A 383 -26.34 19.87 -3.27
N LYS A 384 -25.70 20.89 -2.70
CA LYS A 384 -24.38 21.38 -3.16
C LYS A 384 -23.32 20.28 -3.06
N TYR A 385 -23.33 19.51 -1.99
CA TYR A 385 -22.43 18.38 -1.77
C TYR A 385 -22.62 17.26 -2.81
N LEU A 386 -23.88 16.92 -3.11
CA LEU A 386 -24.21 15.89 -4.11
C LEU A 386 -23.87 16.38 -5.53
N GLU A 387 -24.09 17.66 -5.85
CA GLU A 387 -23.66 18.25 -7.13
C GLU A 387 -22.14 18.19 -7.31
N ALA A 388 -21.36 18.47 -6.25
CA ALA A 388 -19.90 18.33 -6.29
C ALA A 388 -19.48 16.89 -6.53
N LYS A 389 -20.13 15.90 -5.88
CA LYS A 389 -19.92 14.48 -6.13
C LYS A 389 -20.18 14.10 -7.59
N LYS A 390 -21.31 14.57 -8.16
CA LYS A 390 -21.67 14.30 -9.56
C LYS A 390 -20.66 14.92 -10.53
N LYS A 391 -20.38 16.22 -10.39
CA LYS A 391 -19.57 16.99 -11.36
C LYS A 391 -18.06 16.70 -11.27
N LYS A 392 -17.51 16.58 -10.04
CA LYS A 392 -16.07 16.50 -9.81
C LYS A 392 -15.56 15.07 -9.51
N LEU A 393 -16.41 14.19 -9.01
CA LEU A 393 -16.05 12.82 -8.61
C LEU A 393 -16.73 11.73 -9.47
N GLY A 394 -17.45 12.13 -10.53
CA GLY A 394 -18.06 11.20 -11.48
C GLY A 394 -19.15 10.28 -10.90
N HIS A 395 -19.78 10.68 -9.79
CA HIS A 395 -20.87 9.88 -9.22
C HIS A 395 -22.08 9.82 -10.16
N ILE A 396 -22.70 8.66 -10.26
CA ILE A 396 -23.92 8.42 -11.02
C ILE A 396 -25.09 8.77 -10.09
N LEU A 397 -25.67 9.96 -10.25
CA LEU A 397 -26.79 10.47 -9.48
C LEU A 397 -27.88 10.98 -10.43
N GLU A 398 -29.11 10.49 -10.28
CA GLU A 398 -30.26 10.85 -11.11
C GLU A 398 -31.11 11.94 -10.47
N LEU A 399 -31.12 12.01 -9.12
CA LEU A 399 -31.94 12.94 -8.34
C LEU A 399 -31.31 14.34 -8.17
N VAL A 400 -30.09 14.55 -8.68
CA VAL A 400 -29.33 15.81 -8.56
C VAL A 400 -28.98 16.39 -9.92
#